data_744f49dbb6a28976743ee5cecfcc541b
#
_entry.id   744f49dbb6a28976743ee5cecfcc541b
#
_cell.length_a   1.000
_cell.length_b   1.000
_cell.length_c   1.000
_cell.angle_alpha   90.00
_cell.angle_beta   90.00
_cell.angle_gamma   90.00
#
_symmetry.space_group_name_H-M   'P 1'
#
loop_
_entity.id
_entity.type
_entity.pdbx_description
1 polymer ?
#
loop_
_entity_poly.entity_id
_entity_poly.type
_entity_poly.pdbx_seq_one_letter_code
_entity_poly.pdbx_strand_id
1 'polypeptide(L)'
;LTDFQKKINRFDSFTKVRSAVLGQVNWSLVDLIEDKDKRDYTQAFLEDLDETYNHALKILNDFDVVVDRPKPLPYDPNKKYVLPNFELSAIKNCVSPADSFLCIANTVVEVSSVQETSFLDFVQYRHIWQEYFDNGSSWIAPPIPTHDPAQWDGFDYYDWAEPLLDGPSVDPVGNIALIPEGVVLNKRAKLWLERQFPQFDFVTVKGTRGHLDSYFRILKPGLIYSAIPKEQFPDKFKNWDIIFTDKTQYTPPEIVSLFIQDDDYENTTLDVNGFSLDEENFILMRHMWEHHPEVVKQIESHGINCIPLPFDSSRFLNQGITCIINATNRDGKLEDYF
;
A
#
# COMPACT_ATOMS: atom_id res chain seq x y z
N LEU A 1 -25.82 8.84 10.94
CA LEU A 1 -24.88 7.74 10.73
C LEU A 1 -25.64 6.46 11.05
N THR A 2 -26.10 5.77 10.01
CA THR A 2 -26.66 4.42 10.11
C THR A 2 -25.63 3.51 10.77
N ASP A 3 -26.07 2.48 11.51
CA ASP A 3 -25.26 1.43 12.16
C ASP A 3 -24.31 0.73 11.19
N PHE A 4 -23.26 1.45 10.73
CA PHE A 4 -22.23 0.86 9.90
C PHE A 4 -21.40 -0.08 10.78
N GLN A 5 -21.62 -1.37 10.62
CA GLN A 5 -20.84 -2.39 11.29
C GLN A 5 -19.47 -2.50 10.60
N LYS A 6 -18.40 -2.19 11.31
CA LYS A 6 -17.02 -2.35 10.80
C LYS A 6 -16.75 -3.83 10.49
N LYS A 7 -16.76 -4.16 9.22
CA LYS A 7 -16.41 -5.48 8.68
C LYS A 7 -15.48 -5.33 7.49
N ILE A 8 -14.58 -6.26 7.33
CA ILE A 8 -13.78 -6.35 6.10
C ILE A 8 -14.71 -6.77 4.96
N ASN A 9 -14.63 -6.03 3.84
CA ASN A 9 -15.26 -6.38 2.57
C ASN A 9 -14.40 -5.84 1.43
N ARG A 10 -13.56 -6.67 0.84
CA ARG A 10 -12.57 -6.23 -0.13
C ARG A 10 -12.52 -7.20 -1.30
N PHE A 11 -13.28 -6.91 -2.36
CA PHE A 11 -13.35 -7.68 -3.60
C PHE A 11 -12.81 -6.90 -4.82
N ASP A 12 -12.53 -5.61 -4.64
CA ASP A 12 -11.98 -4.74 -5.69
C ASP A 12 -11.27 -3.53 -5.08
N SER A 13 -10.70 -2.67 -5.96
CA SER A 13 -10.01 -1.44 -5.58
C SER A 13 -10.71 -0.16 -6.06
N PHE A 14 -11.92 -0.25 -6.63
CA PHE A 14 -12.59 0.86 -7.30
C PHE A 14 -14.02 1.16 -6.82
N THR A 15 -14.77 0.19 -6.27
CA THR A 15 -16.11 0.47 -5.73
C THR A 15 -16.05 1.37 -4.49
N LYS A 16 -17.20 1.93 -4.12
CA LYS A 16 -17.30 2.90 -3.01
C LYS A 16 -16.65 2.38 -1.72
N VAL A 17 -15.72 3.17 -1.18
CA VAL A 17 -15.09 2.92 0.12
C VAL A 17 -16.06 3.22 1.25
N ARG A 18 -16.17 2.33 2.22
CA ARG A 18 -16.96 2.51 3.44
C ARG A 18 -16.08 2.71 4.67
N SER A 19 -14.94 2.03 4.71
CA SER A 19 -13.94 2.23 5.75
C SER A 19 -12.53 2.01 5.22
N ALA A 20 -11.57 2.68 5.84
CA ALA A 20 -10.17 2.60 5.51
C ALA A 20 -9.28 2.80 6.75
N VAL A 21 -8.08 2.27 6.70
CA VAL A 21 -7.01 2.65 7.63
C VAL A 21 -6.16 3.72 6.96
N LEU A 22 -5.98 4.83 7.64
CA LEU A 22 -5.07 5.90 7.26
C LEU A 22 -3.85 5.88 8.18
N GLY A 23 -2.65 5.93 7.63
CA GLY A 23 -1.40 5.96 8.37
C GLY A 23 -1.31 7.13 9.37
N GLN A 24 -0.30 7.10 10.21
CA GLN A 24 -0.07 8.13 11.22
C GLN A 24 1.42 8.31 11.48
N VAL A 25 1.84 9.55 11.66
CA VAL A 25 3.22 9.90 12.00
C VAL A 25 3.59 9.42 13.41
N ASN A 26 4.78 8.85 13.55
CA ASN A 26 5.35 8.50 14.83
C ASN A 26 6.33 9.57 15.30
N TRP A 27 5.84 10.51 16.10
CA TRP A 27 6.62 11.64 16.61
C TRP A 27 7.76 11.25 17.58
N SER A 28 7.70 10.06 18.17
CA SER A 28 8.74 9.61 19.12
C SER A 28 10.14 9.47 18.48
N LEU A 29 10.23 9.48 17.16
CA LEU A 29 11.51 9.46 16.45
C LEU A 29 12.30 10.75 16.60
N VAL A 30 11.63 11.91 16.65
CA VAL A 30 12.26 13.23 16.71
C VAL A 30 13.07 13.40 17.97
N ASP A 31 12.53 12.94 19.11
CA ASP A 31 13.15 13.07 20.42
C ASP A 31 14.47 12.28 20.56
N LEU A 32 14.72 11.35 19.67
CA LEU A 32 15.89 10.45 19.72
C LEU A 32 17.06 10.93 18.86
N ILE A 33 16.86 11.98 18.07
CA ILE A 33 17.89 12.52 17.19
C ILE A 33 18.70 13.56 17.98
N GLU A 34 19.95 13.23 18.31
CA GLU A 34 20.84 14.10 19.07
C GLU A 34 21.32 15.31 18.25
N ASP A 35 21.63 15.08 16.98
CA ASP A 35 22.06 16.13 16.04
C ASP A 35 20.91 17.10 15.79
N LYS A 36 21.13 18.39 16.11
CA LYS A 36 20.10 19.42 16.01
C LYS A 36 19.60 19.61 14.57
N ASP A 37 20.50 19.66 13.59
CA ASP A 37 20.12 19.96 12.21
C ASP A 37 19.33 18.79 11.60
N LYS A 38 19.73 17.55 11.90
CA LYS A 38 18.98 16.36 11.52
C LYS A 38 17.61 16.30 12.21
N ARG A 39 17.55 16.65 13.49
CA ARG A 39 16.28 16.69 14.23
C ARG A 39 15.32 17.72 13.65
N ASP A 40 15.78 18.96 13.45
CA ASP A 40 14.97 20.06 12.91
C ASP A 40 14.45 19.67 11.50
N TYR A 41 15.28 19.04 10.68
CA TYR A 41 14.88 18.54 9.37
C TYR A 41 13.84 17.40 9.46
N THR A 42 14.09 16.41 10.32
CA THR A 42 13.17 15.29 10.52
C THR A 42 11.83 15.80 11.03
N GLN A 43 11.84 16.76 11.94
CA GLN A 43 10.61 17.38 12.45
C GLN A 43 9.83 18.06 11.33
N ALA A 44 10.48 18.91 10.51
CA ALA A 44 9.83 19.59 9.40
C ALA A 44 9.25 18.60 8.37
N PHE A 45 9.98 17.52 8.11
CA PHE A 45 9.50 16.45 7.23
C PHE A 45 8.27 15.73 7.79
N LEU A 46 8.26 15.42 9.09
CA LEU A 46 7.12 14.77 9.73
C LEU A 46 5.91 15.71 9.84
N GLU A 47 6.13 17.03 9.97
CA GLU A 47 5.08 18.05 9.94
C GLU A 47 4.40 18.09 8.57
N ASP A 48 5.16 18.10 7.46
CA ASP A 48 4.63 18.03 6.10
C ASP A 48 3.83 16.74 5.87
N LEU A 49 4.35 15.61 6.33
CA LEU A 49 3.66 14.33 6.23
C LEU A 49 2.36 14.31 7.05
N ASP A 50 2.36 14.85 8.26
CA ASP A 50 1.14 14.94 9.10
C ASP A 50 0.09 15.84 8.44
N GLU A 51 0.50 16.93 7.80
CA GLU A 51 -0.38 17.78 7.01
C GLU A 51 -1.01 17.00 5.84
N THR A 52 -0.22 16.18 5.15
CA THR A 52 -0.72 15.27 4.10
C THR A 52 -1.78 14.31 4.64
N TYR A 53 -1.54 13.68 5.81
CA TYR A 53 -2.54 12.81 6.43
C TYR A 53 -3.81 13.58 6.83
N ASN A 54 -3.70 14.81 7.29
CA ASN A 54 -4.84 15.64 7.64
C ASN A 54 -5.67 16.01 6.41
N HIS A 55 -5.03 16.30 5.28
CA HIS A 55 -5.72 16.50 3.99
C HIS A 55 -6.42 15.21 3.52
N ALA A 56 -5.72 14.07 3.57
CA ALA A 56 -6.31 12.79 3.21
C ALA A 56 -7.51 12.43 4.10
N LEU A 57 -7.38 12.65 5.42
CA LEU A 57 -8.48 12.45 6.38
C LEU A 57 -9.69 13.32 6.06
N LYS A 58 -9.46 14.59 5.70
CA LYS A 58 -10.54 15.49 5.30
C LYS A 58 -11.26 14.97 4.07
N ILE A 59 -10.52 14.58 3.01
CA ILE A 59 -11.12 14.02 1.79
C ILE A 59 -11.95 12.78 2.12
N LEU A 60 -11.40 11.84 2.90
CA LEU A 60 -12.11 10.62 3.29
C LEU A 60 -13.41 10.93 4.06
N ASN A 61 -13.37 11.89 4.98
CA ASN A 61 -14.56 12.31 5.75
C ASN A 61 -15.59 13.00 4.86
N ASP A 62 -15.19 13.80 3.89
CA ASP A 62 -16.10 14.46 2.93
C ASP A 62 -16.85 13.42 2.06
N PHE A 63 -16.34 12.19 1.96
CA PHE A 63 -16.97 11.04 1.29
C PHE A 63 -17.62 10.01 2.24
N ASP A 64 -17.84 10.38 3.50
CA ASP A 64 -18.43 9.53 4.54
C ASP A 64 -17.68 8.21 4.81
N VAL A 65 -16.36 8.19 4.58
CA VAL A 65 -15.52 7.02 4.87
C VAL A 65 -15.20 6.97 6.37
N VAL A 66 -15.44 5.82 6.99
CA VAL A 66 -15.03 5.59 8.39
C VAL A 66 -13.53 5.32 8.41
N VAL A 67 -12.77 6.14 9.13
CA VAL A 67 -11.31 6.10 9.13
C VAL A 67 -10.77 5.57 10.46
N ASP A 68 -10.01 4.48 10.40
CA ASP A 68 -9.23 3.96 11.53
C ASP A 68 -7.78 4.47 11.45
N ARG A 69 -7.15 4.64 12.62
CA ARG A 69 -5.75 5.08 12.73
C ARG A 69 -4.94 4.07 13.56
N PRO A 70 -3.70 3.75 13.16
CA PRO A 70 -2.82 2.91 13.97
C PRO A 70 -2.48 3.58 15.30
N LYS A 71 -1.97 2.78 16.24
CA LYS A 71 -1.35 3.28 17.47
C LYS A 71 0.16 3.11 17.36
N PRO A 72 0.89 4.20 17.05
CA PRO A 72 2.33 4.13 16.96
C PRO A 72 2.95 3.55 18.23
N LEU A 73 3.83 2.59 18.08
CA LEU A 73 4.65 2.13 19.19
C LEU A 73 5.80 3.13 19.39
N PRO A 74 6.12 3.50 20.63
CA PRO A 74 7.27 4.34 20.89
C PRO A 74 8.53 3.69 20.32
N TYR A 75 9.26 4.46 19.52
CA TYR A 75 10.54 4.00 19.02
C TYR A 75 11.55 3.96 20.18
N ASP A 76 12.23 2.84 20.33
CA ASP A 76 13.32 2.66 21.27
C ASP A 76 14.50 1.99 20.54
N PRO A 77 15.58 2.74 20.26
CA PRO A 77 16.73 2.22 19.51
C PRO A 77 17.48 1.11 20.27
N ASN A 78 17.25 0.99 21.58
CA ASN A 78 17.87 -0.04 22.40
C ASN A 78 17.02 -1.30 22.52
N LYS A 79 15.77 -1.25 22.07
CA LYS A 79 14.86 -2.39 22.12
C LYS A 79 15.11 -3.30 20.95
N LYS A 80 15.43 -4.55 21.26
CA LYS A 80 15.53 -5.62 20.27
C LYS A 80 14.35 -6.54 20.37
N TYR A 81 13.85 -6.97 19.23
CA TYR A 81 12.83 -8.01 19.10
C TYR A 81 13.54 -9.30 18.70
N VAL A 82 13.60 -10.25 19.63
CA VAL A 82 14.29 -11.54 19.41
C VAL A 82 13.30 -12.52 18.82
N LEU A 83 13.57 -12.97 17.62
CA LEU A 83 12.89 -14.05 16.92
C LEU A 83 13.75 -15.32 16.98
N PRO A 84 13.24 -16.50 16.65
CA PRO A 84 14.01 -17.74 16.85
C PRO A 84 15.39 -17.74 16.19
N ASN A 85 15.55 -17.10 15.05
CA ASN A 85 16.77 -17.16 14.24
C ASN A 85 17.43 -15.79 13.96
N PHE A 86 16.79 -14.69 14.35
CA PHE A 86 17.33 -13.33 14.13
C PHE A 86 16.77 -12.31 15.13
N GLU A 87 17.40 -11.15 15.20
CA GLU A 87 16.98 -10.03 16.02
C GLU A 87 16.62 -8.85 15.12
N LEU A 88 15.51 -8.19 15.41
CA LEU A 88 15.11 -6.94 14.74
C LEU A 88 15.46 -5.75 15.62
N SER A 89 16.07 -4.73 15.04
CA SER A 89 16.56 -3.56 15.78
C SER A 89 15.50 -2.54 16.14
N ALA A 90 14.40 -2.45 15.37
CA ALA A 90 13.30 -1.51 15.65
C ALA A 90 12.02 -1.85 14.88
N ILE A 91 10.87 -1.43 15.42
CA ILE A 91 9.63 -1.24 14.65
C ILE A 91 9.70 0.17 14.09
N LYS A 92 9.68 0.32 12.77
CA LYS A 92 9.59 1.61 12.11
C LYS A 92 8.18 2.18 12.16
N ASN A 93 8.04 3.30 11.53
CA ASN A 93 6.83 4.11 11.42
C ASN A 93 5.61 3.33 10.92
N CYS A 94 4.47 3.58 11.54
CA CYS A 94 3.16 3.17 11.03
C CYS A 94 2.68 4.02 9.84
N VAL A 95 3.59 4.58 9.07
CA VAL A 95 3.33 5.49 7.95
C VAL A 95 2.59 4.78 6.81
N SER A 96 2.90 3.50 6.57
CA SER A 96 2.40 2.72 5.44
C SER A 96 1.51 1.56 5.88
N PRO A 97 0.20 1.78 6.12
CA PRO A 97 -0.71 0.69 6.46
C PRO A 97 -0.79 -0.39 5.39
N ALA A 98 -0.63 -0.04 4.11
CA ALA A 98 -0.69 -1.01 3.04
C ALA A 98 0.40 -2.08 3.15
N ASP A 99 1.61 -1.74 3.59
CA ASP A 99 2.72 -2.68 3.70
C ASP A 99 2.55 -3.68 4.84
N SER A 100 1.71 -3.35 5.82
CA SER A 100 1.56 -4.09 7.07
C SER A 100 0.44 -5.13 7.07
N PHE A 101 -0.51 -5.01 6.15
CA PHE A 101 -1.64 -5.93 6.05
C PHE A 101 -2.32 -5.90 4.69
N LEU A 102 -2.96 -7.00 4.35
CA LEU A 102 -3.83 -7.16 3.18
C LEU A 102 -5.27 -7.33 3.65
N CYS A 103 -6.22 -6.59 3.03
CA CYS A 103 -7.64 -6.91 3.13
C CYS A 103 -8.09 -7.61 1.84
N ILE A 104 -8.71 -8.79 1.96
CA ILE A 104 -9.26 -9.57 0.84
C ILE A 104 -10.50 -10.33 1.26
N ALA A 105 -11.57 -10.31 0.46
CA ALA A 105 -12.90 -10.83 0.82
C ALA A 105 -13.36 -10.23 2.17
N ASN A 106 -13.66 -11.07 3.16
CA ASN A 106 -14.05 -10.68 4.52
C ASN A 106 -12.90 -10.82 5.53
N THR A 107 -11.65 -10.81 5.07
CA THR A 107 -10.48 -11.21 5.86
C THR A 107 -9.43 -10.11 5.87
N VAL A 108 -8.87 -9.83 7.05
CA VAL A 108 -7.58 -9.16 7.18
C VAL A 108 -6.47 -10.21 7.32
N VAL A 109 -5.42 -10.03 6.54
CA VAL A 109 -4.20 -10.84 6.60
C VAL A 109 -3.09 -9.96 7.15
N GLU A 110 -2.56 -10.26 8.34
CA GLU A 110 -1.32 -9.65 8.81
C GLU A 110 -0.17 -10.17 7.95
N VAL A 111 0.64 -9.28 7.45
CA VAL A 111 1.82 -9.64 6.66
C VAL A 111 3.09 -9.26 7.39
N SER A 112 4.06 -10.16 7.39
CA SER A 112 5.42 -9.84 7.80
C SER A 112 6.14 -9.34 6.56
N SER A 113 6.36 -8.03 6.48
CA SER A 113 7.06 -7.44 5.35
C SER A 113 8.40 -8.13 5.12
N VAL A 114 8.81 -8.20 3.86
CA VAL A 114 10.15 -8.65 3.47
C VAL A 114 11.25 -7.71 3.97
N GLN A 115 10.91 -6.48 4.32
CA GLN A 115 11.85 -5.49 4.85
C GLN A 115 11.97 -5.62 6.37
N GLU A 116 13.22 -5.78 6.88
CA GLU A 116 13.50 -5.86 8.31
C GLU A 116 12.79 -4.77 9.12
N THR A 117 12.82 -3.56 8.61
CA THR A 117 12.32 -2.37 9.29
C THR A 117 10.80 -2.28 9.41
N SER A 118 10.07 -3.01 8.57
CA SER A 118 8.60 -3.08 8.54
C SER A 118 8.05 -4.45 8.97
N PHE A 119 8.94 -5.38 9.31
CA PHE A 119 8.60 -6.79 9.57
C PHE A 119 7.54 -6.98 10.67
N LEU A 120 7.51 -6.12 11.69
CA LEU A 120 6.56 -6.18 12.80
C LEU A 120 5.57 -5.01 12.81
N ASP A 121 5.48 -4.22 11.75
CA ASP A 121 4.63 -3.03 11.74
C ASP A 121 3.14 -3.34 11.93
N PHE A 122 2.70 -4.53 11.52
CA PHE A 122 1.33 -5.00 11.71
C PHE A 122 0.86 -4.98 13.18
N VAL A 123 1.77 -5.05 14.15
CA VAL A 123 1.43 -5.01 15.59
C VAL A 123 0.72 -3.70 15.97
N GLN A 124 1.04 -2.60 15.30
CA GLN A 124 0.48 -1.27 15.55
C GLN A 124 -1.00 -1.16 15.14
N TYR A 125 -1.50 -2.11 14.35
CA TYR A 125 -2.87 -2.15 13.83
C TYR A 125 -3.77 -3.15 14.57
N ARG A 126 -3.25 -4.00 15.45
CA ARG A 126 -3.99 -5.11 16.06
C ARG A 126 -5.23 -4.67 16.85
N HIS A 127 -5.24 -3.48 17.45
CA HIS A 127 -6.41 -2.94 18.12
C HIS A 127 -7.56 -2.65 17.12
N ILE A 128 -7.24 -2.34 15.86
CA ILE A 128 -8.21 -2.17 14.78
C ILE A 128 -8.78 -3.55 14.42
N TRP A 129 -7.91 -4.53 14.21
CA TRP A 129 -8.32 -5.88 13.81
C TRP A 129 -9.19 -6.57 14.86
N GLN A 130 -8.96 -6.30 16.16
CA GLN A 130 -9.80 -6.83 17.21
C GLN A 130 -11.27 -6.40 17.03
N GLU A 131 -11.52 -5.14 16.73
CA GLU A 131 -12.87 -4.63 16.48
C GLU A 131 -13.52 -5.28 15.24
N TYR A 132 -12.78 -5.41 14.15
CA TYR A 132 -13.27 -6.08 12.94
C TYR A 132 -13.53 -7.57 13.16
N PHE A 133 -12.66 -8.23 13.91
CA PHE A 133 -12.82 -9.65 14.28
C PHE A 133 -14.05 -9.86 15.16
N ASP A 134 -14.28 -9.02 16.18
CA ASP A 134 -15.45 -9.08 17.05
C ASP A 134 -16.75 -8.85 16.27
N ASN A 135 -16.69 -8.12 15.15
CA ASN A 135 -17.78 -7.91 14.21
C ASN A 135 -17.92 -9.03 13.15
N GLY A 136 -17.16 -10.10 13.25
CA GLY A 136 -17.28 -11.31 12.43
C GLY A 136 -16.43 -11.33 11.14
N SER A 137 -15.44 -10.44 11.00
CA SER A 137 -14.40 -10.59 9.98
C SER A 137 -13.40 -11.67 10.37
N SER A 138 -12.75 -12.29 9.39
CA SER A 138 -11.64 -13.20 9.64
C SER A 138 -10.34 -12.43 9.83
N TRP A 139 -9.48 -12.93 10.70
CA TRP A 139 -8.15 -12.38 10.96
C TRP A 139 -7.13 -13.54 10.95
N ILE A 140 -6.22 -13.51 9.98
CA ILE A 140 -5.24 -14.58 9.75
C ILE A 140 -3.85 -13.99 9.47
N ALA A 141 -2.84 -14.85 9.53
CA ALA A 141 -1.47 -14.52 9.13
C ALA A 141 -0.83 -15.74 8.43
N PRO A 142 0.06 -15.54 7.45
CA PRO A 142 0.95 -16.62 7.01
C PRO A 142 1.89 -17.01 8.16
N PRO A 143 2.53 -18.18 8.08
CA PRO A 143 3.60 -18.51 9.01
C PRO A 143 4.64 -17.39 9.05
N ILE A 144 5.02 -16.96 10.25
CA ILE A 144 6.09 -15.95 10.42
C ILE A 144 7.39 -16.57 9.87
N PRO A 145 8.08 -15.89 8.93
CA PRO A 145 9.34 -16.38 8.41
C PRO A 145 10.39 -16.57 9.51
N THR A 146 11.13 -17.67 9.43
CA THR A 146 12.27 -17.93 10.33
C THR A 146 13.58 -17.44 9.73
N HIS A 147 13.53 -16.91 8.55
CA HIS A 147 14.67 -16.39 7.81
C HIS A 147 14.99 -14.95 8.24
N ASP A 148 16.28 -14.64 8.36
CA ASP A 148 16.75 -13.31 8.71
C ASP A 148 16.53 -12.32 7.54
N PRO A 149 15.64 -11.33 7.68
CA PRO A 149 15.40 -10.37 6.61
C PRO A 149 16.61 -9.49 6.27
N ALA A 150 17.58 -9.35 7.19
CA ALA A 150 18.82 -8.61 6.94
C ALA A 150 19.78 -9.33 5.98
N GLN A 151 19.58 -10.61 5.76
CA GLN A 151 20.37 -11.42 4.79
C GLN A 151 19.77 -11.40 3.38
N TRP A 152 18.84 -10.53 3.15
CA TRP A 152 18.16 -10.40 1.90
C TRP A 152 19.01 -9.72 0.83
N ASP A 153 19.31 -10.42 -0.24
CA ASP A 153 20.01 -9.91 -1.41
C ASP A 153 19.10 -9.50 -2.59
N GLY A 154 17.83 -9.36 -2.32
CA GLY A 154 16.84 -8.75 -3.22
C GLY A 154 16.27 -9.64 -4.32
N PHE A 155 16.88 -10.75 -4.69
CA PHE A 155 16.46 -11.47 -5.90
C PHE A 155 16.11 -12.95 -5.72
N ASP A 156 16.57 -13.62 -4.67
CA ASP A 156 16.41 -15.07 -4.50
C ASP A 156 15.18 -15.53 -3.68
N TYR A 157 14.33 -14.60 -3.24
CA TYR A 157 13.15 -14.95 -2.44
C TYR A 157 12.10 -15.80 -3.12
N TYR A 158 12.02 -15.73 -4.43
CA TYR A 158 10.94 -16.36 -5.16
C TYR A 158 10.89 -17.88 -4.89
N ASP A 159 12.02 -18.47 -4.62
CA ASP A 159 12.17 -19.91 -4.34
C ASP A 159 12.31 -20.27 -2.85
N TRP A 160 12.19 -19.29 -1.92
CA TRP A 160 12.29 -19.55 -0.49
C TRP A 160 11.24 -20.56 0.00
N ALA A 161 11.60 -21.30 1.07
CA ALA A 161 10.76 -22.33 1.63
C ALA A 161 9.51 -21.82 2.36
N GLU A 162 9.51 -20.56 2.80
CA GLU A 162 8.47 -19.95 3.61
C GLU A 162 7.61 -18.96 2.79
N PRO A 163 6.31 -18.81 3.10
CA PRO A 163 5.46 -17.81 2.45
C PRO A 163 5.92 -16.38 2.79
N LEU A 164 6.27 -15.60 1.78
CA LEU A 164 6.59 -14.18 1.91
C LEU A 164 5.68 -13.37 1.01
N LEU A 165 5.01 -12.38 1.58
CA LEU A 165 4.18 -11.41 0.85
C LEU A 165 4.12 -10.08 1.59
N ASP A 166 4.06 -9.00 0.81
CA ASP A 166 3.69 -7.66 1.28
C ASP A 166 2.23 -7.37 0.94
N GLY A 167 1.58 -6.49 1.70
CA GLY A 167 0.17 -6.16 1.52
C GLY A 167 -0.19 -5.70 0.10
N PRO A 168 0.55 -4.75 -0.52
CA PRO A 168 0.26 -4.24 -1.86
C PRO A 168 0.57 -5.22 -3.00
N SER A 169 0.99 -6.45 -2.67
CA SER A 169 1.24 -7.52 -3.65
C SER A 169 -0.02 -8.19 -4.15
N VAL A 170 -1.20 -7.88 -3.61
CA VAL A 170 -2.46 -8.49 -4.01
C VAL A 170 -3.51 -7.41 -4.25
N ASP A 171 -4.03 -7.33 -5.47
CA ASP A 171 -5.13 -6.43 -5.82
C ASP A 171 -6.32 -7.22 -6.34
N PRO A 172 -7.41 -7.37 -5.55
CA PRO A 172 -8.60 -8.10 -5.98
C PRO A 172 -9.39 -7.30 -7.03
N VAL A 173 -9.92 -8.03 -8.03
CA VAL A 173 -10.79 -7.52 -9.10
C VAL A 173 -11.94 -8.52 -9.30
N GLY A 174 -12.94 -8.45 -8.45
CA GLY A 174 -14.07 -9.39 -8.43
C GLY A 174 -13.66 -10.81 -8.03
N ASN A 175 -13.73 -11.76 -8.97
CA ASN A 175 -13.38 -13.16 -8.74
C ASN A 175 -11.91 -13.50 -9.05
N ILE A 176 -11.11 -12.51 -9.44
CA ILE A 176 -9.66 -12.68 -9.57
C ILE A 176 -8.92 -11.82 -8.57
N ALA A 177 -7.68 -12.19 -8.28
CA ALA A 177 -6.73 -11.38 -7.52
C ALA A 177 -5.44 -11.25 -8.33
N LEU A 178 -5.06 -10.02 -8.67
CA LEU A 178 -3.81 -9.75 -9.37
C LEU A 178 -2.64 -9.86 -8.39
N ILE A 179 -1.54 -10.46 -8.85
CA ILE A 179 -0.30 -10.61 -8.09
C ILE A 179 0.91 -10.27 -8.98
N PRO A 180 2.04 -9.82 -8.39
CA PRO A 180 3.25 -9.53 -9.16
C PRO A 180 3.99 -10.81 -9.61
N GLU A 181 4.96 -10.62 -10.50
CA GLU A 181 5.81 -11.70 -11.04
C GLU A 181 7.01 -12.04 -10.12
N GLY A 182 6.90 -11.83 -8.84
CA GLY A 182 7.96 -12.22 -7.88
C GLY A 182 8.40 -11.08 -6.96
N VAL A 183 9.48 -11.27 -6.24
CA VAL A 183 10.15 -10.43 -5.23
C VAL A 183 9.31 -10.19 -3.97
N VAL A 184 8.22 -9.44 -4.03
CA VAL A 184 7.37 -9.09 -2.85
C VAL A 184 6.25 -10.10 -2.58
N LEU A 185 6.11 -11.12 -3.42
CA LEU A 185 5.21 -12.26 -3.23
C LEU A 185 5.82 -13.50 -3.87
N ASN A 186 6.25 -14.46 -3.05
CA ASN A 186 6.90 -15.65 -3.55
C ASN A 186 5.92 -16.80 -3.90
N LYS A 187 6.42 -17.86 -4.53
CA LYS A 187 5.60 -19.04 -4.91
C LYS A 187 4.87 -19.67 -3.72
N ARG A 188 5.47 -19.67 -2.54
CA ARG A 188 4.86 -20.23 -1.34
C ARG A 188 3.73 -19.37 -0.81
N ALA A 189 3.89 -18.04 -0.88
CA ALA A 189 2.83 -17.11 -0.55
C ALA A 189 1.65 -17.24 -1.51
N LYS A 190 1.90 -17.34 -2.84
CA LYS A 190 0.84 -17.60 -3.81
C LYS A 190 0.06 -18.88 -3.46
N LEU A 191 0.76 -20.00 -3.24
CA LEU A 191 0.12 -21.27 -2.88
C LEU A 191 -0.65 -21.17 -1.56
N TRP A 192 -0.13 -20.40 -0.59
CA TRP A 192 -0.82 -20.18 0.68
C TRP A 192 -2.11 -19.37 0.46
N LEU A 193 -2.06 -18.28 -0.32
CA LEU A 193 -3.21 -17.47 -0.67
C LEU A 193 -4.28 -18.27 -1.42
N GLU A 194 -3.91 -19.09 -2.42
CA GLU A 194 -4.82 -19.96 -3.16
C GLU A 194 -5.57 -20.94 -2.25
N ARG A 195 -4.91 -21.41 -1.19
CA ARG A 195 -5.53 -22.31 -0.19
C ARG A 195 -6.43 -21.58 0.80
N GLN A 196 -6.08 -20.33 1.17
CA GLN A 196 -6.91 -19.54 2.09
C GLN A 196 -8.12 -18.93 1.38
N PHE A 197 -7.98 -18.59 0.11
CA PHE A 197 -8.98 -17.87 -0.68
C PHE A 197 -9.32 -18.60 -1.99
N PRO A 198 -9.86 -19.84 -1.92
CA PRO A 198 -10.12 -20.66 -3.11
C PRO A 198 -11.18 -20.09 -4.04
N GLN A 199 -11.90 -19.04 -3.63
CA GLN A 199 -12.87 -18.31 -4.44
C GLN A 199 -12.23 -17.34 -5.44
N PHE A 200 -10.93 -17.04 -5.32
CA PHE A 200 -10.19 -16.17 -6.24
C PHE A 200 -9.28 -16.99 -7.16
N ASP A 201 -9.22 -16.55 -8.42
CA ASP A 201 -8.16 -16.96 -9.35
C ASP A 201 -6.98 -15.97 -9.22
N PHE A 202 -5.84 -16.43 -8.71
CA PHE A 202 -4.64 -15.60 -8.52
C PHE A 202 -3.83 -15.50 -9.81
N VAL A 203 -3.91 -14.35 -10.47
CA VAL A 203 -3.37 -14.13 -11.81
C VAL A 203 -2.18 -13.18 -11.78
N THR A 204 -1.06 -13.61 -12.38
CA THR A 204 0.19 -12.84 -12.40
C THR A 204 0.16 -11.75 -13.47
N VAL A 205 0.54 -10.52 -13.09
CA VAL A 205 0.82 -9.42 -14.00
C VAL A 205 2.31 -9.44 -14.35
N LYS A 206 2.63 -9.60 -15.64
CA LYS A 206 4.01 -9.76 -16.09
C LYS A 206 4.82 -8.46 -15.96
N GLY A 207 6.11 -8.59 -15.73
CA GLY A 207 7.03 -7.45 -15.64
C GLY A 207 6.89 -6.61 -14.36
N THR A 208 5.98 -6.98 -13.44
CA THR A 208 5.84 -6.33 -12.13
C THR A 208 6.64 -7.12 -11.10
N ARG A 209 7.64 -6.51 -10.48
CA ARG A 209 8.48 -7.18 -9.47
C ARG A 209 8.23 -6.70 -8.05
N GLY A 210 7.77 -5.46 -7.90
CA GLY A 210 7.44 -4.80 -6.64
C GLY A 210 5.94 -4.78 -6.36
N HIS A 211 5.53 -3.84 -5.55
CA HIS A 211 4.13 -3.58 -5.19
C HIS A 211 3.30 -3.21 -6.43
N LEU A 212 2.15 -3.82 -6.61
CA LEU A 212 1.31 -3.63 -7.81
C LEU A 212 0.84 -2.18 -7.99
N ASP A 213 0.60 -1.47 -6.90
CA ASP A 213 0.16 -0.09 -6.88
C ASP A 213 1.21 0.91 -7.41
N SER A 214 2.46 0.47 -7.57
CA SER A 214 3.53 1.22 -8.24
C SER A 214 3.51 1.05 -9.77
N TYR A 215 2.69 0.15 -10.30
CA TYR A 215 2.62 -0.15 -11.73
C TYR A 215 1.29 0.20 -12.36
N PHE A 216 0.18 0.04 -11.64
CA PHE A 216 -1.15 0.33 -12.17
C PHE A 216 -2.21 0.47 -11.08
N ARG A 217 -3.36 1.05 -11.47
CA ARG A 217 -4.61 1.08 -10.70
C ARG A 217 -5.78 0.68 -11.60
N ILE A 218 -6.66 -0.16 -11.09
CA ILE A 218 -7.96 -0.39 -11.70
C ILE A 218 -8.87 0.76 -11.25
N LEU A 219 -9.35 1.58 -12.20
CA LEU A 219 -10.20 2.74 -11.89
C LEU A 219 -11.67 2.36 -11.81
N LYS A 220 -12.10 1.46 -12.68
CA LYS A 220 -13.44 0.86 -12.75
C LYS A 220 -13.41 -0.32 -13.71
N PRO A 221 -14.46 -1.16 -13.79
CA PRO A 221 -14.54 -2.21 -14.80
C PRO A 221 -14.31 -1.66 -16.21
N GLY A 222 -13.39 -2.27 -16.93
CA GLY A 222 -13.03 -1.86 -18.29
C GLY A 222 -11.96 -0.77 -18.39
N LEU A 223 -11.47 -0.19 -17.29
CA LEU A 223 -10.50 0.92 -17.32
C LEU A 223 -9.34 0.74 -16.34
N ILE A 224 -8.12 0.83 -16.85
CA ILE A 224 -6.87 0.75 -16.08
C ILE A 224 -6.07 2.05 -16.28
N TYR A 225 -5.51 2.58 -15.19
CA TYR A 225 -4.46 3.59 -15.20
C TYR A 225 -3.12 2.90 -14.93
N SER A 226 -2.11 3.08 -15.80
CA SER A 226 -0.95 2.19 -15.82
C SER A 226 0.36 2.87 -16.26
N ALA A 227 1.47 2.47 -15.62
CA ALA A 227 2.84 2.74 -16.08
C ALA A 227 3.47 1.53 -16.79
N ILE A 228 2.70 0.45 -17.01
CA ILE A 228 3.16 -0.71 -17.77
C ILE A 228 2.26 -0.92 -19.02
N PRO A 229 2.82 -1.46 -20.11
CA PRO A 229 2.07 -1.64 -21.34
C PRO A 229 1.03 -2.74 -21.23
N LYS A 230 0.01 -2.65 -22.07
CA LYS A 230 -1.18 -3.52 -22.07
C LYS A 230 -0.84 -5.02 -22.17
N GLU A 231 0.21 -5.34 -22.89
CA GLU A 231 0.66 -6.71 -23.16
C GLU A 231 1.17 -7.44 -21.91
N GLN A 232 1.44 -6.71 -20.84
CA GLN A 232 1.87 -7.27 -19.54
C GLN A 232 0.68 -7.74 -18.69
N PHE A 233 -0.53 -7.23 -18.98
CA PHE A 233 -1.74 -7.68 -18.29
C PHE A 233 -2.18 -9.05 -18.81
N PRO A 234 -2.87 -9.84 -17.94
CA PRO A 234 -3.46 -11.11 -18.36
C PRO A 234 -4.46 -10.94 -19.51
N ASP A 235 -4.64 -11.99 -20.34
CA ASP A 235 -5.54 -11.97 -21.52
C ASP A 235 -6.99 -11.55 -21.19
N LYS A 236 -7.43 -11.75 -19.96
CA LYS A 236 -8.76 -11.32 -19.47
C LYS A 236 -8.95 -9.80 -19.64
N PHE A 237 -7.88 -9.01 -19.54
CA PHE A 237 -7.90 -7.54 -19.67
C PHE A 237 -7.80 -7.02 -21.11
N LYS A 238 -7.73 -7.89 -22.12
CA LYS A 238 -7.50 -7.50 -23.53
C LYS A 238 -8.49 -6.48 -24.07
N ASN A 239 -9.72 -6.46 -23.55
CA ASN A 239 -10.79 -5.55 -23.96
C ASN A 239 -10.89 -4.29 -23.09
N TRP A 240 -10.04 -4.17 -22.05
CA TRP A 240 -10.05 -3.01 -21.17
C TRP A 240 -9.24 -1.87 -21.77
N ASP A 241 -9.69 -0.65 -21.54
CA ASP A 241 -8.95 0.56 -21.90
C ASP A 241 -7.82 0.81 -20.89
N ILE A 242 -6.70 1.35 -21.39
CA ILE A 242 -5.56 1.71 -20.58
C ILE A 242 -5.21 3.18 -20.80
N ILE A 243 -5.21 3.93 -19.72
CA ILE A 243 -4.60 5.26 -19.65
C ILE A 243 -3.15 5.04 -19.22
N PHE A 244 -2.24 5.26 -20.16
CA PHE A 244 -0.80 5.06 -19.91
C PHE A 244 -0.15 6.37 -19.46
N THR A 245 0.79 6.25 -18.52
CA THR A 245 1.68 7.34 -18.10
C THR A 245 3.12 6.85 -18.01
N ASP A 246 4.06 7.68 -18.42
CA ASP A 246 5.46 7.46 -18.13
C ASP A 246 5.76 7.84 -16.67
N LYS A 247 6.73 7.16 -16.07
CA LYS A 247 7.24 7.54 -14.75
C LYS A 247 8.01 8.85 -14.85
N THR A 248 7.68 9.82 -14.02
CA THR A 248 8.44 11.08 -13.91
C THR A 248 9.79 10.82 -13.24
N GLN A 249 10.86 11.24 -13.91
CA GLN A 249 12.20 11.25 -13.31
C GLN A 249 12.30 12.36 -12.27
N TYR A 250 12.83 12.03 -11.11
CA TYR A 250 13.01 12.97 -10.02
C TYR A 250 14.43 12.88 -9.46
N THR A 251 15.06 14.03 -9.23
CA THR A 251 16.34 14.09 -8.52
C THR A 251 16.07 14.47 -7.07
N PRO A 252 16.27 13.55 -6.11
CA PRO A 252 16.06 13.86 -4.71
C PRO A 252 17.04 14.97 -4.26
N PRO A 253 16.63 15.84 -3.32
CA PRO A 253 17.56 16.77 -2.67
C PRO A 253 18.71 16.00 -2.01
N GLU A 254 19.93 16.59 -2.00
CA GLU A 254 21.13 15.98 -1.43
C GLU A 254 20.93 15.46 0.01
N ILE A 255 20.08 16.12 0.79
CA ILE A 255 19.77 15.73 2.18
C ILE A 255 19.05 14.37 2.27
N VAL A 256 18.34 13.95 1.24
CA VAL A 256 17.65 12.64 1.20
C VAL A 256 18.66 11.50 1.19
N SER A 257 19.83 11.69 0.57
CA SER A 257 20.92 10.71 0.57
C SER A 257 21.47 10.40 1.97
N LEU A 258 21.20 11.27 2.95
CA LEU A 258 21.56 11.03 4.36
C LEU A 258 20.67 9.98 5.04
N PHE A 259 19.49 9.70 4.47
CA PHE A 259 18.50 8.79 5.03
C PHE A 259 18.30 7.52 4.19
N ILE A 260 18.65 7.59 2.90
CA ILE A 260 18.53 6.49 1.95
C ILE A 260 19.94 6.14 1.49
N GLN A 261 20.47 5.03 1.98
CA GLN A 261 21.82 4.54 1.64
C GLN A 261 21.82 3.62 0.41
N ASP A 262 20.75 3.58 -0.35
CA ASP A 262 20.58 2.63 -1.44
C ASP A 262 20.91 3.31 -2.78
N ASP A 263 22.01 2.88 -3.42
CA ASP A 263 22.42 3.35 -4.75
C ASP A 263 21.44 2.91 -5.86
N ASP A 264 20.56 1.95 -5.57
CA ASP A 264 19.54 1.41 -6.48
C ASP A 264 18.17 2.15 -6.38
N TYR A 265 18.12 3.28 -5.67
CA TYR A 265 16.90 4.08 -5.57
C TYR A 265 16.53 4.64 -6.95
N GLU A 266 15.52 4.05 -7.58
CA GLU A 266 14.96 4.59 -8.81
C GLU A 266 14.35 5.97 -8.50
N ASN A 267 15.01 7.04 -8.97
CA ASN A 267 14.56 8.43 -8.86
C ASN A 267 13.28 8.65 -9.69
N THR A 268 12.26 7.84 -9.47
CA THR A 268 10.99 7.91 -10.19
C THR A 268 9.85 8.17 -9.22
N THR A 269 8.90 8.97 -9.66
CA THR A 269 7.67 9.20 -8.89
C THR A 269 6.71 8.03 -9.07
N LEU A 270 5.86 7.79 -8.06
CA LEU A 270 4.79 6.79 -8.12
C LEU A 270 3.52 7.41 -8.73
N ASP A 271 3.63 7.96 -9.95
CA ASP A 271 2.55 8.73 -10.59
C ASP A 271 1.23 7.97 -10.77
N VAL A 272 1.30 6.64 -10.92
CA VAL A 272 0.11 5.77 -11.00
C VAL A 272 -0.54 5.49 -9.64
N ASN A 273 0.16 5.78 -8.54
CA ASN A 273 -0.28 5.44 -7.21
C ASN A 273 -1.34 6.44 -6.70
N GLY A 274 -2.60 6.16 -7.02
CA GLY A 274 -3.77 6.91 -6.57
C GLY A 274 -4.77 6.00 -5.87
N PHE A 275 -5.82 6.59 -5.30
CA PHE A 275 -6.80 5.88 -4.50
C PHE A 275 -8.23 6.20 -4.97
N SER A 276 -8.97 5.17 -5.45
CA SER A 276 -10.37 5.33 -5.79
C SER A 276 -11.23 5.41 -4.53
N LEU A 277 -12.01 6.48 -4.41
CA LEU A 277 -13.07 6.61 -3.40
C LEU A 277 -14.32 5.82 -3.82
N ASP A 278 -14.60 5.87 -5.11
CA ASP A 278 -15.60 5.10 -5.84
C ASP A 278 -15.25 5.09 -7.35
N GLU A 279 -16.13 4.61 -8.21
CA GLU A 279 -15.93 4.55 -9.66
C GLU A 279 -15.94 5.92 -10.37
N GLU A 280 -16.35 6.98 -9.66
CA GLU A 280 -16.46 8.34 -10.18
C GLU A 280 -15.47 9.32 -9.55
N ASN A 281 -14.77 8.93 -8.48
CA ASN A 281 -13.88 9.80 -7.70
C ASN A 281 -12.55 9.12 -7.39
N PHE A 282 -11.45 9.76 -7.83
CA PHE A 282 -10.10 9.22 -7.71
C PHE A 282 -9.14 10.25 -7.12
N ILE A 283 -8.47 9.91 -6.03
CA ILE A 283 -7.45 10.75 -5.41
C ILE A 283 -6.13 10.54 -6.14
N LEU A 284 -5.54 11.63 -6.61
CA LEU A 284 -4.21 11.68 -7.25
C LEU A 284 -3.29 12.63 -6.52
N MET A 285 -1.99 12.40 -6.60
CA MET A 285 -1.00 13.36 -6.11
C MET A 285 -1.10 14.68 -6.88
N ARG A 286 -1.07 15.81 -6.15
CA ARG A 286 -1.27 17.17 -6.73
C ARG A 286 -0.31 17.48 -7.88
N HIS A 287 0.94 16.98 -7.84
CA HIS A 287 1.92 17.24 -8.89
C HIS A 287 1.50 16.71 -10.28
N MET A 288 0.52 15.78 -10.36
CA MET A 288 0.00 15.28 -11.63
C MET A 288 -0.61 16.38 -12.51
N TRP A 289 -1.19 17.42 -11.91
CA TRP A 289 -1.71 18.58 -12.66
C TRP A 289 -0.61 19.45 -13.27
N GLU A 290 0.60 19.42 -12.71
CA GLU A 290 1.75 20.20 -13.19
C GLU A 290 2.56 19.41 -14.23
N HIS A 291 2.77 18.11 -13.99
CA HIS A 291 3.66 17.28 -14.80
C HIS A 291 2.93 16.43 -15.86
N HIS A 292 1.70 16.01 -15.58
CA HIS A 292 0.91 15.12 -16.45
C HIS A 292 -0.55 15.59 -16.60
N PRO A 293 -0.79 16.88 -16.97
CA PRO A 293 -2.17 17.41 -17.08
C PRO A 293 -3.01 16.68 -18.15
N GLU A 294 -2.38 16.08 -19.16
CA GLU A 294 -3.06 15.28 -20.18
C GLU A 294 -3.57 13.95 -19.61
N VAL A 295 -2.85 13.33 -18.68
CA VAL A 295 -3.27 12.10 -18.01
C VAL A 295 -4.49 12.39 -17.12
N VAL A 296 -4.46 13.46 -16.34
CA VAL A 296 -5.59 13.91 -15.53
C VAL A 296 -6.83 14.10 -16.41
N LYS A 297 -6.70 14.82 -17.54
CA LYS A 297 -7.80 15.03 -18.50
C LYS A 297 -8.30 13.72 -19.12
N GLN A 298 -7.42 12.77 -19.39
CA GLN A 298 -7.83 11.44 -19.88
C GLN A 298 -8.67 10.72 -18.84
N ILE A 299 -8.26 10.69 -17.58
CA ILE A 299 -9.05 10.07 -16.49
C ILE A 299 -10.41 10.78 -16.39
N GLU A 300 -10.44 12.10 -16.39
CA GLU A 300 -11.67 12.89 -16.31
C GLU A 300 -12.59 12.67 -17.52
N SER A 301 -12.04 12.43 -18.73
CA SER A 301 -12.82 12.12 -19.91
C SER A 301 -13.62 10.82 -19.81
N HIS A 302 -13.20 9.91 -18.93
CA HIS A 302 -13.94 8.71 -18.58
C HIS A 302 -15.00 8.91 -17.48
N GLY A 303 -15.29 10.16 -17.09
CA GLY A 303 -16.29 10.53 -16.08
C GLY A 303 -15.79 10.35 -14.65
N ILE A 304 -14.48 10.33 -14.43
CA ILE A 304 -13.86 10.20 -13.11
C ILE A 304 -13.34 11.57 -12.67
N ASN A 305 -13.84 12.08 -11.56
CA ASN A 305 -13.38 13.31 -10.93
C ASN A 305 -12.04 13.08 -10.21
N CYS A 306 -10.99 13.76 -10.65
CA CYS A 306 -9.67 13.69 -10.03
C CYS A 306 -9.56 14.66 -8.87
N ILE A 307 -9.25 14.16 -7.68
CA ILE A 307 -9.13 14.93 -6.44
C ILE A 307 -7.65 15.07 -6.07
N PRO A 308 -7.10 16.29 -6.04
CA PRO A 308 -5.69 16.48 -5.72
C PRO A 308 -5.41 16.29 -4.22
N LEU A 309 -4.40 15.46 -3.90
CA LEU A 309 -3.82 15.36 -2.57
C LEU A 309 -2.40 15.96 -2.61
N PRO A 310 -2.09 17.00 -1.80
CA PRO A 310 -0.72 17.43 -1.60
C PRO A 310 0.04 16.32 -0.86
N PHE A 311 1.07 15.78 -1.49
CA PHE A 311 1.90 14.72 -0.93
C PHE A 311 3.33 14.87 -1.43
N ASP A 312 3.96 16.01 -1.08
CA ASP A 312 5.29 16.36 -1.56
C ASP A 312 6.36 15.46 -0.91
N SER A 313 6.16 15.05 0.34
CA SER A 313 7.02 14.08 1.05
C SER A 313 6.97 12.65 0.48
N SER A 314 6.00 12.30 -0.36
CA SER A 314 5.92 10.98 -1.02
C SER A 314 7.20 10.62 -1.76
N ARG A 315 7.82 11.63 -2.38
CA ARG A 315 9.05 11.51 -3.15
C ARG A 315 10.24 11.04 -2.33
N PHE A 316 10.27 11.39 -1.04
CA PHE A 316 11.34 11.01 -0.11
C PHE A 316 11.15 9.65 0.51
N LEU A 317 9.89 9.19 0.58
CA LEU A 317 9.53 7.92 1.20
C LEU A 317 9.40 6.79 0.18
N ASN A 318 9.47 7.09 -1.12
CA ASN A 318 9.08 6.18 -2.19
C ASN A 318 7.67 5.59 -1.93
N GLN A 319 6.73 6.45 -1.50
CA GLN A 319 5.38 6.09 -1.13
C GLN A 319 4.36 6.83 -1.97
N GLY A 320 3.24 6.17 -2.22
CA GLY A 320 2.10 6.77 -2.87
C GLY A 320 0.87 6.82 -1.97
N ILE A 321 -0.25 7.26 -2.52
CA ILE A 321 -1.50 7.45 -1.77
C ILE A 321 -2.02 6.13 -1.21
N THR A 322 -1.93 5.03 -1.97
CA THR A 322 -2.36 3.70 -1.49
C THR A 322 -1.44 3.14 -0.42
N CYS A 323 -0.20 3.59 -0.33
CA CYS A 323 0.68 3.22 0.78
C CYS A 323 0.15 3.77 2.11
N ILE A 324 -0.32 5.02 2.11
CA ILE A 324 -0.80 5.71 3.31
C ILE A 324 -2.29 5.49 3.61
N ILE A 325 -3.08 5.03 2.63
CA ILE A 325 -4.52 4.71 2.78
C ILE A 325 -4.77 3.27 2.31
N ASN A 326 -5.27 2.42 3.19
CA ASN A 326 -5.67 1.07 2.83
C ASN A 326 -7.15 0.83 3.13
N ALA A 327 -7.96 0.59 2.08
CA ALA A 327 -9.40 0.33 2.25
C ALA A 327 -9.65 -1.01 2.94
N THR A 328 -10.47 -1.01 3.97
CA THR A 328 -10.89 -2.20 4.70
C THR A 328 -12.26 -2.69 4.26
N ASN A 329 -13.14 -1.77 3.81
CA ASN A 329 -14.46 -2.11 3.32
C ASN A 329 -14.80 -1.28 2.08
N ARG A 330 -15.28 -1.98 1.03
CA ARG A 330 -15.85 -1.42 -0.20
C ARG A 330 -17.18 -2.08 -0.53
N ASP A 331 -18.01 -1.45 -1.34
CA ASP A 331 -19.31 -2.01 -1.77
C ASP A 331 -19.18 -3.16 -2.78
N GLY A 332 -17.96 -3.55 -3.11
CA GLY A 332 -17.67 -4.64 -4.03
C GLY A 332 -18.11 -6.01 -3.54
N LYS A 333 -18.22 -6.94 -4.45
CA LYS A 333 -18.60 -8.33 -4.20
C LYS A 333 -17.85 -9.29 -5.12
N LEU A 334 -17.94 -10.58 -4.81
CA LEU A 334 -17.39 -11.62 -5.68
C LEU A 334 -18.20 -11.72 -6.97
N GLU A 335 -17.69 -11.13 -8.06
CA GLU A 335 -18.32 -11.15 -9.35
C GLU A 335 -17.27 -11.18 -10.48
N ASP A 336 -17.72 -11.48 -11.71
CA ASP A 336 -16.87 -11.51 -12.90
C ASP A 336 -17.04 -10.20 -13.68
N TYR A 337 -15.95 -9.45 -13.83
CA TYR A 337 -15.90 -8.17 -14.57
C TYR A 337 -15.39 -8.32 -16.02
N PHE A 338 -15.15 -9.54 -16.53
CA PHE A 338 -14.44 -9.81 -17.78
C PHE A 338 -15.33 -10.35 -18.90
#